data_32895a1a566685825620cea3c22c8ad5
#
_entry.id   32895a1a566685825620cea3c22c8ad5
#
_cell.length_a   1.000
_cell.length_b   1.000
_cell.length_c   1.000
_cell.angle_alpha   90.00
_cell.angle_beta   90.00
_cell.angle_gamma   90.00
#
_symmetry.space_group_name_H-M   'P 1'
#
loop_
_entity.id
_entity.type
_entity.pdbx_description
1 polymer ?
#
loop_
_entity_poly.entity_id
_entity_poly.type
_entity_poly.pdbx_seq_one_letter_code
_entity_poly.pdbx_strand_id
1 'polypeptide(L)'
;RIYTYTIMEYLTGYTIKPEEITATGEVRFTDGTNNDLGANQVTCEAYGYTYDIPSGTCVSFRLNTNLGRNISNINNKNNGSGNVTELGSNNIQVNGINNTTKGFNNSCLINGTNNEIANGVSNAIVFGSDGEATADNSFVLGANPGVPETSTRQKITVLYGTRTSNNSVVNSYLNTITDSYFQIPEDTIVSFRAETVAVRYGGTGGGSVGDFKAWVERGVVVSKGSVLSMDSGRDVIANVGTTAGWVPAVSVSGSNFLQTVKGANNRDILWATTITFTQIKTGLDLT
;
A
#
# COMPACT_ATOMS: atom_id res chain seq x y z
N ARG A 1 -33.42 41.82 17.45
CA ARG A 1 -33.57 40.57 16.65
C ARG A 1 -33.80 39.46 17.66
N ILE A 2 -35.01 38.95 17.69
CA ILE A 2 -35.37 37.78 18.50
C ILE A 2 -34.88 36.56 17.70
N TYR A 3 -33.94 35.83 18.23
CA TYR A 3 -33.56 34.53 17.70
C TYR A 3 -34.59 33.52 18.15
N THR A 4 -35.44 33.07 17.24
CA THR A 4 -36.36 31.96 17.48
C THR A 4 -35.51 30.69 17.42
N TYR A 5 -35.23 30.08 18.57
CA TYR A 5 -34.68 28.73 18.60
C TYR A 5 -35.78 27.79 18.10
N THR A 6 -35.52 27.10 17.00
CA THR A 6 -36.39 26.02 16.55
C THR A 6 -36.24 24.88 17.55
N ILE A 7 -37.24 24.69 18.38
CA ILE A 7 -37.30 23.54 19.28
C ILE A 7 -37.39 22.30 18.37
N MET A 8 -36.47 21.35 18.54
CA MET A 8 -36.59 20.07 17.86
C MET A 8 -37.88 19.38 18.32
N GLU A 9 -38.80 19.16 17.40
CA GLU A 9 -40.05 18.50 17.67
C GLU A 9 -39.87 16.97 17.69
N TYR A 10 -40.67 16.29 18.51
CA TYR A 10 -40.75 14.84 18.48
C TYR A 10 -41.28 14.37 17.14
N LEU A 11 -40.60 13.41 16.51
CA LEU A 11 -41.15 12.69 15.38
C LEU A 11 -42.23 11.74 15.87
N THR A 12 -43.34 11.68 15.13
CA THR A 12 -44.47 10.82 15.46
C THR A 12 -44.05 9.36 15.55
N GLY A 13 -44.34 8.70 16.67
CA GLY A 13 -43.98 7.30 16.92
C GLY A 13 -42.66 7.07 17.65
N TYR A 14 -41.91 8.14 17.97
CA TYR A 14 -40.70 8.03 18.80
C TYR A 14 -40.91 8.60 20.19
N THR A 15 -40.38 7.89 21.20
CA THR A 15 -40.48 8.30 22.61
C THR A 15 -39.30 9.18 23.07
N ILE A 16 -38.20 9.15 22.33
CA ILE A 16 -37.01 9.93 22.63
C ILE A 16 -36.72 10.96 21.54
N LYS A 17 -36.11 12.06 21.88
CA LYS A 17 -35.67 13.13 20.97
C LYS A 17 -34.23 13.49 21.21
N PRO A 18 -33.53 14.03 20.19
CA PRO A 18 -32.19 14.57 20.37
C PRO A 18 -32.18 15.67 21.42
N GLU A 19 -31.23 15.66 22.32
CA GLU A 19 -31.06 16.64 23.39
C GLU A 19 -29.85 17.53 23.12
N GLU A 20 -28.68 16.92 22.91
CA GLU A 20 -27.45 17.65 22.66
C GLU A 20 -26.54 16.92 21.66
N ILE A 21 -25.61 17.67 21.11
CA ILE A 21 -24.52 17.16 20.34
C ILE A 21 -23.23 17.47 21.09
N THR A 22 -22.51 16.43 21.48
CA THR A 22 -21.25 16.57 22.21
C THR A 22 -20.15 17.17 21.33
N ALA A 23 -19.07 17.64 21.95
CA ALA A 23 -17.90 18.14 21.21
C ALA A 23 -17.27 17.11 20.26
N THR A 24 -17.51 15.81 20.49
CA THR A 24 -17.07 14.71 19.62
C THR A 24 -18.05 14.38 18.50
N GLY A 25 -19.21 15.08 18.45
CA GLY A 25 -20.24 14.85 17.45
C GLY A 25 -21.23 13.75 17.81
N GLU A 26 -21.13 13.14 18.97
CA GLU A 26 -22.11 12.18 19.48
C GLU A 26 -23.42 12.90 19.79
N VAL A 27 -24.54 12.33 19.32
CA VAL A 27 -25.88 12.84 19.59
C VAL A 27 -26.46 12.08 20.78
N ARG A 28 -26.80 12.82 21.84
CA ARG A 28 -27.47 12.31 23.01
C ARG A 28 -28.94 12.61 22.96
N PHE A 29 -29.73 11.77 23.57
CA PHE A 29 -31.17 11.80 23.52
C PHE A 29 -31.76 11.92 24.91
N THR A 30 -33.03 12.40 24.97
CA THR A 30 -33.82 12.42 26.18
C THR A 30 -35.25 11.93 25.91
N ASP A 31 -35.86 11.30 26.90
CA ASP A 31 -37.31 11.01 26.92
C ASP A 31 -38.15 12.10 27.56
N GLY A 32 -37.50 13.20 27.95
CA GLY A 32 -38.11 14.32 28.66
C GLY A 32 -38.00 14.21 30.20
N THR A 33 -37.56 13.06 30.72
CA THR A 33 -37.31 12.83 32.14
C THR A 33 -35.85 12.42 32.39
N ASN A 34 -35.33 11.52 31.55
CA ASN A 34 -33.94 11.08 31.60
C ASN A 34 -33.16 11.67 30.45
N ASN A 35 -31.98 12.14 30.75
CA ASN A 35 -31.02 12.68 29.77
C ASN A 35 -29.94 11.68 29.47
N ASP A 36 -29.10 11.98 28.48
CA ASP A 36 -27.97 11.15 28.08
C ASP A 36 -28.36 9.74 27.60
N LEU A 37 -29.53 9.56 27.06
CA LEU A 37 -29.96 8.28 26.52
C LEU A 37 -29.26 7.99 25.19
N GLY A 38 -28.78 6.76 25.01
CA GLY A 38 -28.31 6.27 23.72
C GLY A 38 -29.51 5.92 22.83
N ALA A 39 -29.47 6.36 21.58
CA ALA A 39 -30.45 5.92 20.57
C ALA A 39 -30.03 4.61 19.94
N ASN A 40 -31.01 3.77 19.58
CA ASN A 40 -30.77 2.67 18.66
C ASN A 40 -30.67 3.20 17.21
N GLN A 41 -30.24 2.35 16.29
CA GLN A 41 -30.05 2.72 14.90
C GLN A 41 -31.30 3.35 14.27
N VAL A 42 -32.47 2.74 14.49
CA VAL A 42 -33.75 3.20 13.90
C VAL A 42 -34.09 4.62 14.37
N THR A 43 -33.96 4.88 15.67
CA THR A 43 -34.25 6.21 16.23
C THR A 43 -33.23 7.25 15.77
N CYS A 44 -31.96 6.91 15.74
CA CYS A 44 -30.87 7.78 15.26
C CYS A 44 -31.12 8.23 13.82
N GLU A 45 -31.37 7.29 12.91
CA GLU A 45 -31.59 7.56 11.50
C GLU A 45 -32.91 8.29 11.22
N ALA A 46 -33.92 8.04 12.02
CA ALA A 46 -35.20 8.74 11.91
C ALA A 46 -35.10 10.26 12.14
N TYR A 47 -34.15 10.67 12.96
CA TYR A 47 -33.85 12.09 13.19
C TYR A 47 -32.81 12.65 12.19
N GLY A 48 -32.41 11.87 11.17
CA GLY A 48 -31.49 12.30 10.15
C GLY A 48 -30.01 12.23 10.53
N TYR A 49 -29.71 11.59 11.65
CA TYR A 49 -28.34 11.35 12.11
C TYR A 49 -27.82 10.02 11.57
N THR A 50 -26.54 9.75 11.79
CA THR A 50 -25.90 8.51 11.38
C THR A 50 -25.61 7.64 12.61
N TYR A 51 -25.99 6.35 12.55
CA TYR A 51 -25.64 5.39 13.58
C TYR A 51 -24.30 4.72 13.27
N ASP A 52 -23.35 4.85 14.19
CA ASP A 52 -22.05 4.20 14.08
C ASP A 52 -22.12 2.81 14.73
N ILE A 53 -22.23 1.77 13.88
CA ILE A 53 -22.42 0.39 14.33
C ILE A 53 -21.24 -0.10 15.22
N PRO A 54 -19.96 0.17 14.90
CA PRO A 54 -18.85 -0.29 15.71
C PRO A 54 -18.85 0.27 17.14
N SER A 55 -19.23 1.53 17.33
CA SER A 55 -19.29 2.15 18.65
C SER A 55 -20.66 2.05 19.32
N GLY A 56 -21.70 1.69 18.57
CA GLY A 56 -23.07 1.67 19.04
C GLY A 56 -23.63 3.07 19.36
N THR A 57 -23.10 4.13 18.76
CA THR A 57 -23.48 5.51 19.06
C THR A 57 -24.13 6.22 17.87
N CYS A 58 -24.97 7.20 18.19
CA CYS A 58 -25.59 8.10 17.21
C CYS A 58 -24.70 9.33 17.01
N VAL A 59 -24.40 9.70 15.77
CA VAL A 59 -23.52 10.83 15.47
C VAL A 59 -24.18 11.83 14.55
N SER A 60 -23.93 13.11 14.80
CA SER A 60 -24.59 14.25 14.13
C SER A 60 -24.24 14.43 12.67
N PHE A 61 -23.19 13.81 12.23
CA PHE A 61 -22.75 13.77 10.83
C PHE A 61 -22.21 12.37 10.55
N ARG A 62 -22.25 11.95 9.32
CA ARG A 62 -21.46 10.77 8.93
C ARG A 62 -20.08 11.01 9.45
N LEU A 63 -19.66 10.21 10.41
CA LEU A 63 -18.25 10.10 10.73
C LEU A 63 -17.56 9.65 9.43
N ASN A 64 -17.25 10.64 8.62
CA ASN A 64 -16.11 10.47 7.79
C ASN A 64 -14.99 10.26 8.80
N THR A 65 -14.57 9.03 9.02
CA THR A 65 -13.46 8.67 9.90
C THR A 65 -12.22 9.51 9.61
N ASN A 66 -12.27 10.26 8.54
CA ASN A 66 -11.25 11.17 8.05
C ASN A 66 -11.44 12.63 8.51
N LEU A 67 -12.66 13.02 8.91
CA LEU A 67 -12.93 14.37 9.45
C LEU A 67 -12.86 14.32 10.97
N GLY A 68 -11.84 14.88 11.55
CA GLY A 68 -11.75 15.13 12.98
C GLY A 68 -10.80 14.23 13.78
N ARG A 69 -10.36 13.09 13.27
CA ARG A 69 -9.37 12.23 13.94
C ARG A 69 -7.95 12.46 13.46
N ASN A 70 -7.79 12.76 12.19
CA ASN A 70 -6.49 13.10 11.61
C ASN A 70 -6.70 13.87 10.31
N ILE A 71 -6.25 15.12 10.25
CA ILE A 71 -6.30 15.95 9.05
C ILE A 71 -5.47 15.38 7.90
N SER A 72 -4.59 14.41 8.16
CA SER A 72 -3.85 13.70 7.12
C SER A 72 -4.66 12.63 6.39
N ASN A 73 -5.86 12.26 6.87
CA ASN A 73 -6.76 11.31 6.20
C ASN A 73 -7.68 12.01 5.20
N ILE A 74 -7.12 12.75 4.27
CA ILE A 74 -7.88 13.47 3.24
C ILE A 74 -7.93 12.71 1.93
N ASN A 75 -9.02 12.95 1.16
CA ASN A 75 -9.26 12.36 -0.17
C ASN A 75 -9.37 10.82 -0.19
N ASN A 76 -9.72 10.20 0.94
CA ASN A 76 -9.95 8.75 0.97
C ASN A 76 -11.38 8.42 0.56
N LYS A 77 -11.55 7.34 -0.21
CA LYS A 77 -12.85 6.84 -0.68
C LYS A 77 -12.93 5.33 -0.45
N ASN A 78 -13.90 4.90 0.34
CA ASN A 78 -14.23 3.48 0.54
C ASN A 78 -15.59 3.19 -0.10
N ASN A 79 -15.60 2.33 -1.11
CA ASN A 79 -16.79 1.88 -1.81
C ASN A 79 -16.98 0.38 -1.59
N GLY A 80 -18.15 -0.05 -1.22
CA GLY A 80 -18.48 -1.45 -0.93
C GLY A 80 -18.68 -1.72 0.55
N SER A 81 -18.38 -2.94 1.01
CA SER A 81 -18.69 -3.39 2.37
C SER A 81 -17.45 -3.89 3.10
N GLY A 82 -17.35 -3.61 4.41
CA GLY A 82 -16.26 -4.12 5.26
C GLY A 82 -14.88 -3.54 4.96
N ASN A 83 -14.76 -2.52 4.11
CA ASN A 83 -13.48 -1.90 3.81
C ASN A 83 -13.01 -1.00 4.95
N VAL A 84 -11.73 -1.08 5.31
CA VAL A 84 -11.10 -0.30 6.38
C VAL A 84 -9.95 0.52 5.82
N THR A 85 -9.93 1.82 6.13
CA THR A 85 -8.79 2.71 5.88
C THR A 85 -8.32 3.25 7.22
N GLU A 86 -7.16 2.77 7.68
CA GLU A 86 -6.59 3.18 8.97
C GLU A 86 -6.00 4.59 8.92
N LEU A 87 -5.74 5.14 10.11
CA LEU A 87 -5.32 6.54 10.31
C LEU A 87 -4.01 6.88 9.58
N GLY A 88 -3.86 8.15 9.21
CA GLY A 88 -2.67 8.67 8.54
C GLY A 88 -2.64 8.44 7.01
N SER A 89 -3.65 7.78 6.46
CA SER A 89 -3.72 7.48 5.03
C SER A 89 -4.31 8.63 4.22
N ASN A 90 -3.73 8.92 3.05
CA ASN A 90 -4.14 10.01 2.16
C ASN A 90 -4.29 9.53 0.72
N ASN A 91 -5.24 10.09 -0.02
CA ASN A 91 -5.47 9.78 -1.44
C ASN A 91 -5.67 8.28 -1.69
N ILE A 92 -6.43 7.61 -0.83
CA ILE A 92 -6.70 6.19 -0.92
C ILE A 92 -8.06 5.97 -1.58
N GLN A 93 -8.10 5.04 -2.52
CA GLN A 93 -9.34 4.55 -3.08
C GLN A 93 -9.46 3.04 -2.87
N VAL A 94 -10.51 2.62 -2.19
CA VAL A 94 -10.82 1.21 -1.93
C VAL A 94 -12.18 0.88 -2.54
N ASN A 95 -12.21 -0.12 -3.40
CA ASN A 95 -13.43 -0.64 -4.00
C ASN A 95 -13.53 -2.14 -3.76
N GLY A 96 -14.68 -2.60 -3.28
CA GLY A 96 -14.95 -4.03 -3.10
C GLY A 96 -15.32 -4.41 -1.68
N ILE A 97 -14.87 -5.56 -1.21
CA ILE A 97 -15.32 -6.17 0.04
C ILE A 97 -14.13 -6.54 0.92
N ASN A 98 -14.20 -6.17 2.21
CA ASN A 98 -13.22 -6.55 3.24
C ASN A 98 -11.75 -6.20 2.91
N ASN A 99 -11.52 -5.09 2.22
CA ASN A 99 -10.16 -4.64 1.94
C ASN A 99 -9.66 -3.72 3.06
N THR A 100 -8.35 -3.74 3.31
CA THR A 100 -7.74 -2.97 4.41
C THR A 100 -6.50 -2.19 3.94
N THR A 101 -6.37 -0.94 4.40
CA THR A 101 -5.10 -0.20 4.42
C THR A 101 -4.66 0.01 5.85
N LYS A 102 -3.41 -0.36 6.19
CA LYS A 102 -2.89 -0.41 7.58
C LYS A 102 -2.38 0.93 8.12
N GLY A 103 -2.71 2.03 7.47
CA GLY A 103 -2.36 3.37 7.91
C GLY A 103 -1.08 3.94 7.32
N PHE A 104 -0.95 5.27 7.40
CA PHE A 104 0.16 6.04 6.81
C PHE A 104 0.43 5.77 5.34
N ASN A 105 -0.59 5.27 4.62
CA ASN A 105 -0.52 5.00 3.19
C ASN A 105 -0.79 6.27 2.38
N ASN A 106 -0.19 6.39 1.20
CA ASN A 106 -0.43 7.53 0.32
C ASN A 106 -0.58 7.10 -1.14
N SER A 107 -1.57 7.67 -1.82
CA SER A 107 -1.80 7.46 -3.26
C SER A 107 -1.96 5.99 -3.65
N CYS A 108 -2.81 5.25 -2.94
CA CYS A 108 -3.02 3.83 -3.15
C CYS A 108 -4.42 3.50 -3.67
N LEU A 109 -4.52 2.42 -4.44
CA LEU A 109 -5.77 1.89 -4.98
C LEU A 109 -5.92 0.41 -4.65
N ILE A 110 -7.08 0.03 -4.10
CA ILE A 110 -7.49 -1.38 -3.97
C ILE A 110 -8.77 -1.60 -4.77
N ASN A 111 -8.83 -2.70 -5.51
CA ASN A 111 -10.04 -3.14 -6.18
C ASN A 111 -10.18 -4.67 -6.11
N GLY A 112 -11.09 -5.15 -5.29
CA GLY A 112 -11.34 -6.57 -5.13
C GLY A 112 -11.81 -6.98 -3.74
N THR A 113 -11.36 -8.13 -3.26
CA THR A 113 -11.85 -8.73 -2.00
C THR A 113 -10.69 -9.19 -1.12
N ASN A 114 -10.78 -8.90 0.18
CA ASN A 114 -9.79 -9.29 1.19
C ASN A 114 -8.35 -8.86 0.89
N ASN A 115 -8.16 -7.77 0.17
CA ASN A 115 -6.81 -7.26 -0.12
C ASN A 115 -6.30 -6.37 0.99
N GLU A 116 -4.99 -6.30 1.12
CA GLU A 116 -4.32 -5.48 2.13
C GLU A 116 -3.21 -4.62 1.54
N ILE A 117 -3.06 -3.40 2.06
CA ILE A 117 -1.87 -2.56 1.88
C ILE A 117 -1.23 -2.38 3.24
N ALA A 118 0.01 -2.82 3.38
CA ALA A 118 0.78 -2.74 4.61
C ALA A 118 1.00 -1.29 5.06
N ASN A 119 1.30 -1.11 6.34
CA ASN A 119 1.53 0.21 6.92
C ASN A 119 2.65 0.97 6.21
N GLY A 120 2.44 2.26 5.93
CA GLY A 120 3.43 3.17 5.36
C GLY A 120 3.69 3.02 3.86
N VAL A 121 3.05 2.06 3.20
CA VAL A 121 3.22 1.83 1.75
C VAL A 121 2.56 2.94 0.95
N SER A 122 3.27 3.45 -0.06
CA SER A 122 2.81 4.52 -0.96
C SER A 122 2.85 4.11 -2.42
N ASN A 123 1.96 4.71 -3.24
CA ASN A 123 1.85 4.47 -4.68
C ASN A 123 1.62 2.99 -5.05
N ALA A 124 0.86 2.25 -4.24
CA ALA A 124 0.55 0.85 -4.47
C ALA A 124 -0.83 0.67 -5.10
N ILE A 125 -0.92 -0.31 -6.00
CA ILE A 125 -2.15 -0.70 -6.65
C ILE A 125 -2.36 -2.20 -6.42
N VAL A 126 -3.51 -2.58 -5.88
CA VAL A 126 -3.85 -3.99 -5.61
C VAL A 126 -5.16 -4.34 -6.32
N PHE A 127 -5.13 -5.40 -7.12
CA PHE A 127 -6.30 -5.99 -7.77
C PHE A 127 -6.47 -7.46 -7.41
N GLY A 128 -7.71 -7.92 -7.43
CA GLY A 128 -8.06 -9.33 -7.25
C GLY A 128 -8.49 -9.67 -5.84
N SER A 129 -8.09 -10.84 -5.35
CA SER A 129 -8.44 -11.30 -4.00
C SER A 129 -7.21 -11.76 -3.23
N ASP A 130 -7.22 -11.47 -1.93
CA ASP A 130 -6.17 -11.89 -0.98
C ASP A 130 -4.76 -11.43 -1.41
N GLY A 131 -4.67 -10.27 -2.09
CA GLY A 131 -3.42 -9.64 -2.46
C GLY A 131 -2.90 -8.74 -1.35
N GLU A 132 -1.59 -8.74 -1.13
CA GLU A 132 -0.91 -7.94 -0.14
C GLU A 132 0.19 -7.07 -0.77
N ALA A 133 0.07 -5.75 -0.64
CA ALA A 133 1.10 -4.80 -1.06
C ALA A 133 1.97 -4.43 0.14
N THR A 134 3.24 -4.84 0.13
CA THR A 134 4.22 -4.58 1.19
C THR A 134 5.32 -3.60 0.77
N ALA A 135 5.27 -3.12 -0.47
CA ALA A 135 6.32 -2.27 -1.03
C ALA A 135 5.75 -1.05 -1.74
N ASP A 136 6.47 0.07 -1.67
CA ASP A 136 6.19 1.28 -2.43
C ASP A 136 6.28 1.05 -3.94
N ASN A 137 5.54 1.85 -4.71
CA ASN A 137 5.54 1.81 -6.18
C ASN A 137 5.25 0.40 -6.74
N SER A 138 4.36 -0.34 -6.08
CA SER A 138 4.04 -1.72 -6.43
C SER A 138 2.70 -1.86 -7.13
N PHE A 139 2.63 -2.81 -8.06
CA PHE A 139 1.40 -3.32 -8.63
C PHE A 139 1.24 -4.79 -8.22
N VAL A 140 0.16 -5.10 -7.54
CA VAL A 140 -0.13 -6.44 -7.01
C VAL A 140 -1.39 -6.99 -7.66
N LEU A 141 -1.31 -8.20 -8.17
CA LEU A 141 -2.44 -9.01 -8.59
C LEU A 141 -2.55 -10.20 -7.67
N GLY A 142 -3.51 -10.14 -6.74
CA GLY A 142 -3.83 -11.22 -5.82
C GLY A 142 -4.75 -12.27 -6.44
N ALA A 143 -4.57 -13.52 -6.05
CA ALA A 143 -5.47 -14.60 -6.40
C ALA A 143 -5.59 -15.57 -5.23
N ASN A 144 -6.80 -15.76 -4.72
CA ASN A 144 -7.06 -16.72 -3.66
C ASN A 144 -6.62 -18.12 -4.12
N PRO A 145 -5.74 -18.81 -3.40
CA PRO A 145 -5.27 -20.15 -3.76
C PRO A 145 -6.31 -21.24 -3.48
N GLY A 146 -7.33 -20.91 -2.69
CA GLY A 146 -8.42 -21.84 -2.32
C GLY A 146 -8.09 -22.78 -1.18
N VAL A 147 -6.86 -23.24 -0.99
CA VAL A 147 -6.47 -24.17 0.07
C VAL A 147 -4.94 -24.18 0.21
N PRO A 148 -4.38 -24.16 1.42
CA PRO A 148 -5.03 -23.88 2.71
C PRO A 148 -5.45 -22.41 2.83
N GLU A 149 -6.39 -22.09 3.70
CA GLU A 149 -6.95 -20.72 3.86
C GLU A 149 -5.92 -19.65 4.21
N THR A 150 -4.79 -20.05 4.80
CA THR A 150 -3.68 -19.16 5.15
C THR A 150 -2.67 -18.95 4.02
N SER A 151 -2.83 -19.66 2.90
CA SER A 151 -1.93 -19.52 1.77
C SER A 151 -2.34 -18.33 0.88
N THR A 152 -1.35 -17.72 0.23
CA THR A 152 -1.58 -16.69 -0.78
C THR A 152 -0.77 -16.98 -2.03
N ARG A 153 -1.27 -16.59 -3.17
CA ARG A 153 -0.48 -16.49 -4.40
C ARG A 153 -0.77 -15.16 -5.05
N GLN A 154 0.29 -14.52 -5.45
CA GLN A 154 0.18 -13.20 -6.04
C GLN A 154 1.32 -12.92 -7.03
N LYS A 155 1.04 -12.02 -7.95
CA LYS A 155 2.04 -11.43 -8.84
C LYS A 155 2.26 -9.98 -8.40
N ILE A 156 3.52 -9.63 -8.14
CA ILE A 156 3.91 -8.30 -7.68
C ILE A 156 4.87 -7.72 -8.70
N THR A 157 4.64 -6.49 -9.11
CA THR A 157 5.60 -5.74 -9.93
C THR A 157 6.03 -4.50 -9.19
N VAL A 158 7.33 -4.29 -9.07
CA VAL A 158 7.94 -3.13 -8.41
C VAL A 158 8.94 -2.46 -9.34
N LEU A 159 9.21 -1.18 -9.10
CA LEU A 159 10.15 -0.39 -9.86
C LEU A 159 11.26 0.12 -8.94
N TYR A 160 12.49 -0.29 -9.22
CA TYR A 160 13.71 0.20 -8.59
C TYR A 160 14.37 1.25 -9.47
N GLY A 161 15.00 2.23 -8.85
CA GLY A 161 15.74 3.26 -9.57
C GLY A 161 16.91 3.81 -8.77
N THR A 162 17.95 4.24 -9.47
CA THR A 162 19.09 4.97 -8.91
C THR A 162 19.92 5.64 -10.00
N ARG A 163 20.97 6.33 -9.60
CA ARG A 163 21.97 6.91 -10.50
C ARG A 163 23.37 6.61 -9.99
N THR A 164 24.33 6.51 -10.92
CA THR A 164 25.74 6.37 -10.61
C THR A 164 26.56 7.40 -11.40
N SER A 165 27.67 7.87 -10.83
CA SER A 165 28.64 8.75 -11.49
C SER A 165 30.06 8.18 -11.48
N ASN A 166 30.25 7.03 -10.83
CA ASN A 166 31.53 6.36 -10.66
C ASN A 166 31.37 4.84 -10.78
N ASN A 167 32.45 4.09 -10.51
CA ASN A 167 32.47 2.63 -10.55
C ASN A 167 32.20 1.96 -9.20
N SER A 168 31.69 2.67 -8.21
CA SER A 168 31.24 2.06 -6.95
C SER A 168 29.92 1.31 -7.15
N VAL A 169 29.72 0.26 -6.36
CA VAL A 169 28.43 -0.42 -6.29
C VAL A 169 27.48 0.44 -5.45
N VAL A 170 26.28 0.66 -5.97
CA VAL A 170 25.23 1.48 -5.33
C VAL A 170 23.94 0.67 -5.26
N ASN A 171 23.21 0.76 -4.16
CA ASN A 171 21.89 0.19 -4.06
C ASN A 171 20.89 1.00 -4.88
N SER A 172 19.96 0.29 -5.52
CA SER A 172 18.75 0.85 -6.08
C SER A 172 17.62 0.72 -5.05
N TYR A 173 16.68 1.65 -5.06
CA TYR A 173 15.60 1.73 -4.09
C TYR A 173 14.23 1.80 -4.79
N LEU A 174 13.17 1.38 -4.09
CA LEU A 174 11.79 1.42 -4.59
C LEU A 174 11.25 2.84 -4.77
N ASN A 175 11.82 3.77 -4.04
CA ASN A 175 11.51 5.21 -4.12
C ASN A 175 12.82 5.99 -3.93
N THR A 176 12.74 7.30 -3.77
CA THR A 176 13.92 8.14 -3.50
C THR A 176 14.44 8.05 -2.06
N ILE A 177 13.81 7.24 -1.22
CA ILE A 177 14.17 7.06 0.19
C ILE A 177 15.19 5.92 0.30
N THR A 178 16.30 6.20 0.97
CA THR A 178 17.34 5.21 1.27
C THR A 178 16.75 4.04 2.06
N ASP A 179 17.19 2.83 1.77
CA ASP A 179 16.77 1.58 2.42
C ASP A 179 15.31 1.15 2.19
N SER A 180 14.69 1.63 1.11
CA SER A 180 13.39 1.14 0.65
C SER A 180 13.57 -0.07 -0.28
N TYR A 181 13.26 -1.27 0.22
CA TYR A 181 13.42 -2.54 -0.48
C TYR A 181 12.13 -3.37 -0.47
N PHE A 182 11.95 -4.23 -1.47
CA PHE A 182 10.93 -5.26 -1.42
C PHE A 182 11.31 -6.31 -0.37
N GLN A 183 10.40 -6.60 0.54
CA GLN A 183 10.60 -7.62 1.56
C GLN A 183 9.93 -8.93 1.14
N ILE A 184 10.66 -10.01 1.27
CA ILE A 184 10.16 -11.37 1.03
C ILE A 184 9.63 -11.91 2.35
N PRO A 185 8.34 -12.24 2.43
CA PRO A 185 7.76 -12.81 3.64
C PRO A 185 8.36 -14.19 3.98
N GLU A 186 8.26 -14.59 5.23
CA GLU A 186 8.59 -15.94 5.67
C GLU A 186 7.70 -16.99 5.01
N ASP A 187 8.22 -18.21 4.88
CA ASP A 187 7.55 -19.39 4.33
C ASP A 187 6.98 -19.17 2.93
N THR A 188 7.78 -18.52 2.10
CA THR A 188 7.42 -18.07 0.76
C THR A 188 8.42 -18.56 -0.28
N ILE A 189 7.91 -18.98 -1.42
CA ILE A 189 8.69 -19.24 -2.63
C ILE A 189 8.36 -18.15 -3.64
N VAL A 190 9.40 -17.49 -4.16
CA VAL A 190 9.27 -16.38 -5.09
C VAL A 190 10.12 -16.64 -6.33
N SER A 191 9.49 -16.77 -7.48
CA SER A 191 10.17 -16.64 -8.76
C SER A 191 10.21 -15.18 -9.16
N PHE A 192 11.35 -14.68 -9.64
CA PHE A 192 11.49 -13.30 -10.08
C PHE A 192 12.04 -13.15 -11.48
N ARG A 193 11.71 -12.02 -12.11
CA ARG A 193 12.30 -11.54 -13.36
C ARG A 193 12.58 -10.04 -13.19
N ALA A 194 13.85 -9.68 -13.21
CA ALA A 194 14.35 -8.31 -13.16
C ALA A 194 14.78 -7.86 -14.56
N GLU A 195 14.20 -6.80 -15.05
CA GLU A 195 14.54 -6.16 -16.32
C GLU A 195 15.18 -4.81 -16.04
N THR A 196 16.49 -4.70 -16.27
CA THR A 196 17.28 -3.51 -15.98
C THR A 196 17.67 -2.79 -17.25
N VAL A 197 17.47 -1.49 -17.29
CA VAL A 197 17.97 -0.59 -18.34
C VAL A 197 18.85 0.47 -17.68
N ALA A 198 20.00 0.72 -18.29
CA ALA A 198 20.91 1.79 -17.91
C ALA A 198 21.19 2.69 -19.11
N VAL A 199 21.15 4.01 -18.92
CA VAL A 199 21.44 4.99 -19.96
C VAL A 199 22.36 6.07 -19.42
N ARG A 200 23.39 6.41 -20.18
CA ARG A 200 24.25 7.54 -19.89
C ARG A 200 23.58 8.84 -20.26
N TYR A 201 23.51 9.78 -19.30
CA TYR A 201 22.95 11.10 -19.53
C TYR A 201 23.97 12.25 -19.36
N GLY A 202 25.21 11.94 -18.90
CA GLY A 202 26.24 12.94 -18.68
C GLY A 202 27.62 12.39 -18.32
N GLY A 203 28.43 13.24 -17.72
CA GLY A 203 29.78 12.94 -17.28
C GLY A 203 30.86 13.13 -18.37
N THR A 204 32.14 13.19 -17.94
CA THR A 204 33.30 13.48 -18.80
C THR A 204 34.07 12.23 -19.26
N GLY A 205 33.66 11.04 -18.78
CA GLY A 205 34.30 9.78 -19.17
C GLY A 205 34.09 9.44 -20.65
N GLY A 206 34.87 8.51 -21.18
CA GLY A 206 34.79 8.06 -22.59
C GLY A 206 33.41 7.51 -22.98
N GLY A 207 33.06 7.54 -24.27
CA GLY A 207 31.74 7.20 -24.80
C GLY A 207 30.86 8.42 -25.01
N SER A 208 29.58 8.23 -25.32
CA SER A 208 28.64 9.31 -25.66
C SER A 208 27.43 9.32 -24.73
N VAL A 209 26.82 10.48 -24.55
CA VAL A 209 25.48 10.57 -24.00
C VAL A 209 24.53 9.77 -24.90
N GLY A 210 23.66 8.96 -24.28
CA GLY A 210 22.81 8.02 -25.00
C GLY A 210 23.39 6.59 -25.11
N ASP A 211 24.65 6.35 -24.72
CA ASP A 211 25.13 4.97 -24.54
C ASP A 211 24.21 4.24 -23.55
N PHE A 212 23.77 3.03 -23.89
CA PHE A 212 22.85 2.27 -23.05
C PHE A 212 23.16 0.78 -23.02
N LYS A 213 22.68 0.13 -21.97
CA LYS A 213 22.75 -1.33 -21.83
C LYS A 213 21.52 -1.86 -21.10
N ALA A 214 21.07 -3.03 -21.49
CA ALA A 214 19.91 -3.67 -20.89
C ALA A 214 20.19 -5.14 -20.57
N TRP A 215 19.57 -5.62 -19.47
CA TRP A 215 19.72 -6.97 -18.96
C TRP A 215 18.39 -7.54 -18.53
N VAL A 216 18.31 -8.87 -18.52
CA VAL A 216 17.32 -9.65 -17.80
C VAL A 216 18.03 -10.56 -16.82
N GLU A 217 17.61 -10.52 -15.56
CA GLU A 217 18.02 -11.49 -14.54
C GLU A 217 16.79 -12.24 -14.05
N ARG A 218 16.88 -13.57 -13.92
CA ARG A 218 15.79 -14.45 -13.51
C ARG A 218 16.28 -15.39 -12.43
N GLY A 219 15.39 -15.71 -11.49
CA GLY A 219 15.76 -16.63 -10.44
C GLY A 219 14.60 -16.99 -9.54
N VAL A 220 14.96 -17.71 -8.51
CA VAL A 220 14.05 -18.13 -7.44
C VAL A 220 14.66 -17.75 -6.11
N VAL A 221 13.83 -17.23 -5.22
CA VAL A 221 14.15 -17.03 -3.80
C VAL A 221 13.25 -17.94 -2.99
N VAL A 222 13.82 -18.65 -2.05
CA VAL A 222 13.10 -19.47 -1.07
C VAL A 222 13.35 -18.88 0.30
N SER A 223 12.27 -18.57 1.01
CA SER A 223 12.28 -18.14 2.40
C SER A 223 11.80 -19.30 3.26
N LYS A 224 12.67 -19.78 4.17
CA LYS A 224 12.36 -20.80 5.16
C LYS A 224 12.61 -20.20 6.54
N GLY A 225 11.51 -19.95 7.28
CA GLY A 225 11.63 -19.12 8.46
C GLY A 225 12.32 -17.79 8.12
N SER A 226 13.35 -17.41 8.86
CA SER A 226 14.11 -16.17 8.64
C SER A 226 15.28 -16.30 7.67
N VAL A 227 15.45 -17.46 6.98
CA VAL A 227 16.59 -17.71 6.09
C VAL A 227 16.17 -17.61 4.63
N LEU A 228 16.79 -16.69 3.89
CA LEU A 228 16.63 -16.58 2.45
C LEU A 228 17.77 -17.30 1.70
N SER A 229 17.39 -18.05 0.68
CA SER A 229 18.30 -18.60 -0.32
C SER A 229 17.88 -18.16 -1.72
N MET A 230 18.82 -17.87 -2.60
CA MET A 230 18.55 -17.40 -3.94
C MET A 230 19.44 -18.10 -4.95
N ASP A 231 18.85 -18.46 -6.08
CA ASP A 231 19.56 -18.90 -7.28
C ASP A 231 19.09 -18.05 -8.47
N SER A 232 20.03 -17.50 -9.24
CA SER A 232 19.69 -16.62 -10.37
C SER A 232 20.70 -16.69 -11.51
N GLY A 233 20.22 -16.33 -12.71
CA GLY A 233 21.04 -16.16 -13.91
C GLY A 233 20.69 -14.86 -14.63
N ARG A 234 21.71 -14.22 -15.24
CA ARG A 234 21.58 -12.93 -15.91
C ARG A 234 22.08 -12.97 -17.34
N ASP A 235 21.29 -12.40 -18.24
CA ASP A 235 21.59 -12.23 -19.66
C ASP A 235 21.68 -10.75 -20.04
N VAL A 236 22.55 -10.38 -20.93
CA VAL A 236 22.61 -9.08 -21.60
C VAL A 236 21.69 -9.10 -22.81
N ILE A 237 20.71 -8.22 -22.87
CA ILE A 237 19.74 -8.17 -23.98
C ILE A 237 20.15 -7.15 -25.03
N ALA A 238 20.75 -6.02 -24.60
CA ALA A 238 21.22 -4.98 -25.52
C ALA A 238 22.46 -4.29 -24.94
N ASN A 239 23.36 -3.89 -25.82
CA ASN A 239 24.57 -3.16 -25.47
C ASN A 239 24.96 -2.23 -26.63
N VAL A 240 24.82 -0.92 -26.40
CA VAL A 240 25.10 0.11 -27.40
C VAL A 240 26.05 1.16 -26.80
N GLY A 241 27.12 1.41 -27.50
CA GLY A 241 28.15 2.37 -27.10
C GLY A 241 29.17 1.82 -26.08
N THR A 242 29.76 2.69 -25.28
CA THR A 242 30.84 2.37 -24.34
C THR A 242 30.26 2.09 -22.95
N THR A 243 29.85 0.84 -22.71
CA THR A 243 29.21 0.40 -21.50
C THR A 243 30.00 -0.62 -20.67
N ALA A 244 31.30 -0.75 -20.95
CA ALA A 244 32.15 -1.64 -20.16
C ALA A 244 32.13 -1.31 -18.68
N GLY A 245 32.03 -2.36 -17.85
CA GLY A 245 31.95 -2.21 -16.38
C GLY A 245 30.57 -1.90 -15.81
N TRP A 246 29.55 -1.64 -16.66
CA TRP A 246 28.17 -1.45 -16.17
C TRP A 246 27.56 -2.79 -15.85
N VAL A 247 27.13 -2.96 -14.60
CA VAL A 247 26.63 -4.25 -14.12
C VAL A 247 25.50 -4.03 -13.10
N PRO A 248 24.28 -4.50 -13.37
CA PRO A 248 23.26 -4.68 -12.32
C PRO A 248 23.49 -6.02 -11.63
N ALA A 249 23.01 -6.17 -10.41
CA ALA A 249 22.96 -7.45 -9.71
C ALA A 249 21.81 -7.47 -8.71
N VAL A 250 21.21 -8.65 -8.53
CA VAL A 250 20.25 -8.89 -7.45
C VAL A 250 20.89 -9.75 -6.38
N SER A 251 20.44 -9.57 -5.14
CA SER A 251 20.85 -10.37 -3.99
C SER A 251 19.77 -10.34 -2.91
N VAL A 252 19.93 -11.13 -1.88
CA VAL A 252 19.06 -11.13 -0.71
C VAL A 252 19.88 -10.87 0.56
N SER A 253 19.31 -10.11 1.52
CA SER A 253 19.95 -9.85 2.80
C SER A 253 18.88 -9.62 3.89
N GLY A 254 18.91 -10.42 4.96
CA GLY A 254 17.79 -10.49 5.88
C GLY A 254 16.51 -10.90 5.14
N SER A 255 15.44 -10.17 5.27
CA SER A 255 14.20 -10.33 4.49
C SER A 255 14.18 -9.53 3.18
N ASN A 256 15.21 -8.72 2.89
CA ASN A 256 15.20 -7.78 1.78
C ASN A 256 15.68 -8.41 0.48
N PHE A 257 14.99 -8.11 -0.61
CA PHE A 257 15.45 -8.30 -1.98
C PHE A 257 16.16 -7.04 -2.43
N LEU A 258 17.46 -7.16 -2.67
CA LEU A 258 18.33 -6.03 -2.99
C LEU A 258 18.60 -5.99 -4.49
N GLN A 259 18.49 -4.81 -5.07
CA GLN A 259 18.96 -4.50 -6.42
C GLN A 259 20.15 -3.56 -6.29
N THR A 260 21.30 -3.97 -6.82
CA THR A 260 22.51 -3.14 -6.87
C THR A 260 22.92 -2.86 -8.30
N VAL A 261 23.64 -1.76 -8.51
CA VAL A 261 24.18 -1.39 -9.80
C VAL A 261 25.61 -0.86 -9.65
N LYS A 262 26.40 -1.09 -10.66
CA LYS A 262 27.76 -0.55 -10.78
C LYS A 262 27.90 0.19 -12.10
N GLY A 263 28.22 1.46 -12.04
CA GLY A 263 28.48 2.30 -13.21
C GLY A 263 29.94 2.31 -13.64
N ALA A 264 30.40 3.41 -14.20
CA ALA A 264 31.78 3.65 -14.60
C ALA A 264 32.23 5.05 -14.18
N ASN A 265 33.54 5.21 -13.99
CA ASN A 265 34.11 6.49 -13.54
C ASN A 265 33.80 7.63 -14.53
N ASN A 266 33.42 8.78 -13.96
CA ASN A 266 33.12 10.01 -14.67
C ASN A 266 32.02 9.85 -15.74
N ARG A 267 31.06 8.95 -15.52
CA ARG A 267 29.86 8.76 -16.34
C ARG A 267 28.63 8.84 -15.47
N ASP A 268 27.75 9.75 -15.80
CA ASP A 268 26.47 9.88 -15.14
C ASP A 268 25.47 8.97 -15.82
N ILE A 269 25.03 7.92 -15.10
CA ILE A 269 24.19 6.85 -15.60
C ILE A 269 22.91 6.78 -14.77
N LEU A 270 21.77 6.79 -15.45
CA LEU A 270 20.47 6.47 -14.87
C LEU A 270 20.20 4.99 -15.01
N TRP A 271 19.66 4.42 -13.95
CA TRP A 271 19.28 3.02 -13.86
C TRP A 271 17.80 2.90 -13.51
N ALA A 272 17.09 2.06 -14.23
CA ALA A 272 15.74 1.65 -13.92
C ALA A 272 15.64 0.13 -14.02
N THR A 273 15.04 -0.50 -13.02
CA THR A 273 14.82 -1.94 -12.98
C THR A 273 13.38 -2.23 -12.62
N THR A 274 12.64 -2.85 -13.53
CA THR A 274 11.34 -3.43 -13.24
C THR A 274 11.54 -4.86 -12.77
N ILE A 275 11.04 -5.19 -11.59
CA ILE A 275 11.09 -6.56 -11.08
C ILE A 275 9.67 -7.09 -10.93
N THR A 276 9.41 -8.22 -11.56
CA THR A 276 8.17 -8.96 -11.41
C THR A 276 8.42 -10.20 -10.59
N PHE A 277 7.69 -10.34 -9.49
CA PHE A 277 7.68 -11.50 -8.63
C PHE A 277 6.41 -12.31 -8.86
N THR A 278 6.54 -13.63 -8.91
CA THR A 278 5.42 -14.58 -8.74
C THR A 278 5.63 -15.28 -7.42
N GLN A 279 4.76 -15.02 -6.48
CA GLN A 279 4.89 -15.43 -5.08
C GLN A 279 3.84 -16.46 -4.71
N ILE A 280 4.27 -17.48 -3.98
CA ILE A 280 3.43 -18.43 -3.28
C ILE A 280 3.84 -18.43 -1.80
N LYS A 281 2.94 -18.02 -0.93
CA LYS A 281 3.06 -18.20 0.51
C LYS A 281 2.26 -19.44 0.89
N THR A 282 2.89 -20.41 1.50
CA THR A 282 2.29 -21.74 1.69
C THR A 282 1.36 -21.81 2.90
N GLY A 283 1.49 -20.87 3.84
CA GLY A 283 0.82 -20.96 5.15
C GLY A 283 1.28 -22.15 6.00
N LEU A 284 2.26 -22.90 5.51
CA LEU A 284 2.91 -24.00 6.21
C LEU A 284 4.34 -23.60 6.52
N ASP A 285 4.84 -24.04 7.67
CA ASP A 285 6.25 -23.92 8.00
C ASP A 285 7.09 -24.76 7.01
N LEU A 286 8.00 -24.11 6.30
CA LEU A 286 8.90 -24.75 5.33
C LEU A 286 10.20 -25.27 5.96
N THR A 287 10.32 -25.27 7.32
CA THR A 287 11.51 -25.76 8.04
C THR A 287 11.81 -27.24 7.83
#